data_4b08ad3c530bf84940bd63ab815fe881
#
_entry.id   4b08ad3c530bf84940bd63ab815fe881
#
_cell.length_a   1.000
_cell.length_b   1.000
_cell.length_c   1.000
_cell.angle_alpha   90.00
_cell.angle_beta   90.00
_cell.angle_gamma   90.00
#
_symmetry.space_group_name_H-M   'P 1'
#
loop_
_entity.id
_entity.type
_entity.pdbx_description
1 polymer ?
#
loop_
_entity_poly.entity_id
_entity_poly.type
_entity_poly.pdbx_seq_one_letter_code
_entity_poly.pdbx_strand_id
1 'polypeptide(L)' 'MEEKRVIEVDDYQHGLIINSLNDKRNELVELGRDTEFVDETLIEVMDAPTKNQRKKYREMAR' A
#
# COMPACT_ATOMS: atom_id res chain seq x y z
N MET A 1 -10.24 -14.67 3.65
CA MET A 1 -10.62 -13.41 3.01
C MET A 1 -10.01 -13.27 1.65
N GLU A 2 -10.79 -13.72 0.70
CA GLU A 2 -10.30 -13.88 -0.66
C GLU A 2 -10.55 -12.68 -1.56
N GLU A 3 -11.60 -11.92 -1.24
CA GLU A 3 -11.96 -10.80 -2.08
C GLU A 3 -11.00 -9.63 -1.90
N LYS A 4 -10.49 -9.14 -3.01
CA LYS A 4 -9.61 -7.98 -3.01
C LYS A 4 -10.41 -6.73 -3.33
N ARG A 5 -10.04 -5.63 -2.69
CA ARG A 5 -10.73 -4.37 -2.88
C ARG A 5 -9.83 -3.38 -3.58
N VAL A 6 -10.43 -2.56 -4.42
CA VAL A 6 -9.71 -1.52 -5.15
C VAL A 6 -10.26 -0.18 -4.71
N ILE A 7 -9.36 0.74 -4.38
CA ILE A 7 -9.74 2.10 -4.02
C ILE A 7 -8.88 3.08 -4.80
N GLU A 8 -9.40 4.28 -5.01
CA GLU A 8 -8.64 5.35 -5.62
C GLU A 8 -8.32 6.39 -4.56
N VAL A 9 -7.06 6.80 -4.48
CA VAL A 9 -6.62 7.78 -3.50
C VAL A 9 -5.73 8.80 -4.20
N ASP A 10 -5.77 10.04 -3.69
CA ASP A 10 -4.85 11.06 -4.17
C ASP A 10 -3.51 10.96 -3.45
N ASP A 11 -2.57 11.83 -3.82
CA ASP A 11 -1.22 11.80 -3.23
C ASP A 11 -1.24 12.01 -1.73
N TYR A 12 -2.10 12.90 -1.26
CA TYR A 12 -2.22 13.17 0.17
C TYR A 12 -2.72 11.94 0.91
N GLN A 13 -3.78 11.33 0.40
CA GLN A 13 -4.35 10.13 1.00
C GLN A 13 -3.37 8.97 0.95
N HIS A 14 -2.63 8.86 -0.13
CA HIS A 14 -1.60 7.83 -0.27
C HIS A 14 -0.53 7.97 0.82
N GLY A 15 -0.05 9.20 1.02
CA GLY A 15 0.91 9.46 2.08
C GLY A 15 0.36 9.18 3.47
N LEU A 16 -0.91 9.51 3.69
CA LEU A 16 -1.57 9.22 4.96
C LEU A 16 -1.61 7.72 5.25
N ILE A 17 -1.93 6.93 4.24
CA ILE A 17 -1.97 5.48 4.39
C ILE A 17 -0.58 4.95 4.74
N ILE A 18 0.44 5.40 4.03
CA ILE A 18 1.81 4.96 4.28
C ILE A 18 2.24 5.32 5.69
N ASN A 19 1.99 6.55 6.12
CA ASN A 19 2.35 6.99 7.47
C ASN A 19 1.63 6.18 8.54
N SER A 20 0.35 5.90 8.33
CA SER A 20 -0.44 5.11 9.27
C SER A 20 0.10 3.68 9.41
N LEU A 21 0.48 3.09 8.28
CA LEU A 21 1.06 1.75 8.28
C LEU A 21 2.42 1.73 8.97
N ASN A 22 3.24 2.76 8.76
CA ASN A 22 4.52 2.87 9.44
C ASN A 22 4.35 3.00 10.94
N ASP A 23 3.38 3.79 11.39
CA ASP A 23 3.08 3.94 12.81
C ASP A 23 2.67 2.60 13.40
N LYS A 24 1.83 1.86 12.72
CA LYS A 24 1.39 0.54 13.17
C LYS A 24 2.56 -0.43 13.24
N ARG A 25 3.44 -0.38 12.25
CA ARG A 25 4.63 -1.22 12.22
C ARG A 25 5.51 -0.94 13.44
N ASN A 26 5.74 0.34 13.74
CA ASN A 26 6.55 0.72 14.89
C ASN A 26 5.93 0.25 16.20
N GLU A 27 4.61 0.37 16.31
CA GLU A 27 3.88 -0.10 17.49
C GLU A 27 4.07 -1.61 17.68
N LEU A 28 3.96 -2.37 16.59
CA LEU A 28 4.14 -3.82 16.67
C LEU A 28 5.57 -4.20 17.06
N VAL A 29 6.56 -3.46 16.53
CA VAL A 29 7.96 -3.68 16.91
C VAL A 29 8.15 -3.45 18.39
N GLU A 30 7.58 -2.38 18.94
CA GLU A 30 7.67 -2.09 20.37
C GLU A 30 7.02 -3.16 21.23
N LEU A 31 5.94 -3.77 20.72
CA LEU A 31 5.25 -4.84 21.42
C LEU A 31 5.89 -6.20 21.19
N GLY A 32 6.96 -6.28 20.40
CA GLY A 32 7.62 -7.53 20.11
C GLY A 32 6.81 -8.45 19.21
N ARG A 33 5.92 -7.88 18.40
CA ARG A 33 5.04 -8.65 17.51
C ARG A 33 5.55 -8.66 16.08
N ASP A 34 5.07 -9.65 15.32
CA ASP A 34 5.42 -9.80 13.92
C ASP A 34 4.86 -8.64 13.10
N THR A 35 5.67 -8.11 12.19
CA THR A 35 5.28 -6.99 11.32
C THR A 35 5.09 -7.42 9.87
N GLU A 36 5.21 -8.71 9.57
CA GLU A 36 5.20 -9.19 8.20
C GLU A 36 3.97 -8.74 7.42
N PHE A 37 2.80 -8.87 8.02
CA PHE A 37 1.55 -8.49 7.35
C PHE A 37 1.52 -6.99 7.02
N VAL A 38 1.96 -6.17 7.97
CA VAL A 38 2.01 -4.72 7.76
C VAL A 38 3.05 -4.37 6.71
N ASP A 39 4.20 -5.03 6.74
CA ASP A 39 5.26 -4.79 5.77
C ASP A 39 4.80 -5.12 4.35
N GLU A 40 4.11 -6.23 4.17
CA GLU A 40 3.58 -6.60 2.86
C GLU A 40 2.56 -5.58 2.37
N THR A 41 1.65 -5.15 3.25
CA THR A 41 0.65 -4.15 2.90
C THR A 41 1.31 -2.83 2.53
N LEU A 42 2.35 -2.44 3.27
CA LEU A 42 3.09 -1.22 3.01
C LEU A 42 3.72 -1.25 1.62
N ILE A 43 4.34 -2.36 1.26
CA ILE A 43 4.95 -2.54 -0.05
C ILE A 43 3.89 -2.43 -1.14
N GLU A 44 2.75 -3.07 -0.96
CA GLU A 44 1.67 -3.00 -1.94
C GLU A 44 1.17 -1.57 -2.14
N VAL A 45 1.02 -0.82 -1.06
CA VAL A 45 0.58 0.57 -1.14
C VAL A 45 1.62 1.44 -1.83
N MET A 46 2.89 1.25 -1.48
CA MET A 46 3.97 2.03 -2.08
C MET A 46 4.14 1.74 -3.57
N ASP A 47 3.92 0.51 -3.98
CA ASP A 47 4.06 0.10 -5.36
C ASP A 47 2.81 0.34 -6.20
N ALA A 48 1.70 0.74 -5.57
CA ALA A 48 0.45 0.96 -6.29
C ALA A 48 0.64 2.05 -7.35
N PRO A 49 0.30 1.76 -8.61
CA PRO A 49 0.51 2.72 -9.69
C PRO A 49 -0.53 3.84 -9.66
N THR A 50 -0.13 5.00 -10.16
CA THR A 50 -1.09 6.07 -10.40
C THR A 50 -2.01 5.67 -11.56
N LYS A 51 -3.10 6.40 -11.74
CA LYS A 51 -3.99 6.18 -12.87
C LYS A 51 -3.25 6.26 -14.19
N ASN A 52 -2.35 7.23 -14.32
CA ASN A 52 -1.58 7.40 -15.54
C ASN A 52 -0.63 6.24 -15.79
N GLN A 53 0.02 5.74 -14.74
CA GLN A 53 0.91 4.60 -14.84
C GLN A 53 0.14 3.34 -15.21
N ARG A 54 -1.04 3.17 -14.63
CA ARG A 54 -1.88 2.03 -14.91
C ARG A 54 -2.31 2.00 -16.37
N LYS A 55 -2.69 3.14 -16.91
CA LYS A 55 -3.06 3.27 -18.32
C LYS A 55 -1.88 2.94 -19.23
N LYS A 56 -0.70 3.44 -18.87
CA LYS A 56 0.52 3.19 -19.61
C LYS A 56 0.86 1.70 -19.64
N TYR A 57 0.78 1.05 -18.52
CA TYR A 57 1.04 -0.39 -18.46
C TYR A 57 0.05 -1.18 -19.29
N ARG A 58 -1.21 -0.78 -19.30
CA ARG A 58 -2.23 -1.45 -20.08
C ARG A 58 -1.91 -1.35 -21.58
N GLU A 59 -1.46 -0.20 -22.04
CA GLU A 59 -1.08 -0.01 -23.42
C GLU A 59 0.15 -0.82 -23.79
N MET A 60 1.09 -0.93 -22.89
CA MET A 60 2.30 -1.69 -23.11
C MET A 60 2.07 -3.21 -23.11
N ALA A 61 1.03 -3.65 -22.46
CA ALA A 61 0.73 -5.07 -22.35
C ALA A 61 0.16 -5.67 -23.63
N ARG A 62 -0.06 -4.86 -24.63
CA ARG A 62 -0.49 -5.35 -25.94
C ARG A 62 0.72 -5.77 -26.79
#